data_c5693aba4c32d3912e3f55c37bc81977
#
_entry.id   c5693aba4c32d3912e3f55c37bc81977
#
_cell.length_a   1.000
_cell.length_b   1.000
_cell.length_c   1.000
_cell.angle_alpha   90.00
_cell.angle_beta   90.00
_cell.angle_gamma   90.00
#
_symmetry.space_group_name_H-M   'P 1'
#
loop_
_entity.id
_entity.type
_entity.pdbx_description
1 polymer ?
#
loop_
_entity_poly.entity_id
_entity_poly.type
_entity_poly.pdbx_seq_one_letter_code
_entity_poly.pdbx_strand_id
1 'polypeptide(L)'
;MFGSLNSHIDGGVLPAVIRCENCGGEIEEGRDFCPHCEKPAAGAEASSADARMTRSAEPPRAAPMASFGQKREEPDKSRFIIYGAVAVVALLLIAGLAYLAMRPSVRPGEERLAGAIRPGSPEFPGNKLVVDFDPDENATIGANALGNYVVTMKPTVRNFTGRVVNGLEFHAAGLDLQGQAIRERTYVTEEEIEPNRTASPAIGLNFPSDNRPAQLKLELTGVRFK
;
A
#
# COMPACT_ATOMS: atom_id res chain seq x y z
N MET A 1 -15.59 -6.24 -54.26
CA MET A 1 -15.02 -4.86 -54.10
C MET A 1 -14.28 -4.87 -52.77
N PHE A 2 -12.97 -5.07 -52.82
CA PHE A 2 -12.10 -5.09 -51.64
C PHE A 2 -11.42 -3.73 -51.56
N GLY A 3 -11.75 -2.94 -50.51
CA GLY A 3 -11.09 -1.69 -50.18
C GLY A 3 -9.84 -1.94 -49.37
N SER A 4 -8.68 -1.67 -49.97
CA SER A 4 -7.36 -1.70 -49.32
C SER A 4 -7.21 -0.48 -48.43
N LEU A 5 -7.14 -0.67 -47.10
CA LEU A 5 -6.74 0.35 -46.12
C LEU A 5 -5.22 0.34 -45.98
N ASN A 6 -4.61 1.34 -46.56
CA ASN A 6 -3.20 1.64 -46.49
C ASN A 6 -2.92 2.29 -45.10
N SER A 7 -2.36 1.54 -44.16
CA SER A 7 -1.89 2.09 -42.89
C SER A 7 -0.51 2.71 -43.08
N HIS A 8 -0.49 4.02 -43.04
CA HIS A 8 0.71 4.86 -42.98
C HIS A 8 1.36 4.63 -41.61
N ILE A 9 2.49 3.97 -41.59
CA ILE A 9 3.33 3.83 -40.42
C ILE A 9 4.21 5.08 -40.35
N ASP A 10 3.83 6.04 -39.51
CA ASP A 10 4.71 7.14 -39.11
C ASP A 10 5.90 6.56 -38.37
N GLY A 11 7.07 6.69 -38.99
CA GLY A 11 8.35 6.32 -38.41
C GLY A 11 8.70 7.26 -37.25
N GLY A 12 8.19 6.97 -36.05
CA GLY A 12 8.60 7.63 -34.83
C GLY A 12 10.06 7.29 -34.54
N VAL A 13 10.94 8.29 -34.63
CA VAL A 13 12.33 8.20 -34.15
C VAL A 13 12.25 7.91 -32.65
N LEU A 14 12.66 6.72 -32.26
CA LEU A 14 12.77 6.37 -30.85
C LEU A 14 13.82 7.29 -30.21
N PRO A 15 13.53 7.94 -29.07
CA PRO A 15 14.51 8.74 -28.34
C PRO A 15 15.69 7.86 -27.95
N ALA A 16 16.92 8.36 -28.18
CA ALA A 16 18.11 7.66 -27.72
C ALA A 16 18.15 7.64 -26.19
N VAL A 17 18.37 6.47 -25.63
CA VAL A 17 18.44 6.26 -24.17
C VAL A 17 19.89 6.09 -23.78
N ILE A 18 20.37 6.91 -22.85
CA ILE A 18 21.75 6.87 -22.32
C ILE A 18 21.72 6.19 -20.95
N ARG A 19 22.68 5.35 -20.64
CA ARG A 19 22.79 4.72 -19.31
C ARG A 19 23.65 5.55 -18.38
N CYS A 20 23.19 5.75 -17.15
CA CYS A 20 23.92 6.43 -16.09
C CYS A 20 25.14 5.59 -15.65
N GLU A 21 26.34 6.16 -15.72
CA GLU A 21 27.58 5.47 -15.31
C GLU A 21 27.63 5.17 -13.79
N ASN A 22 26.86 5.91 -12.98
CA ASN A 22 26.89 5.73 -11.53
C ASN A 22 25.90 4.68 -11.00
N CYS A 23 24.72 4.55 -11.59
CA CYS A 23 23.67 3.62 -11.10
C CYS A 23 23.14 2.66 -12.16
N GLY A 24 23.56 2.80 -13.44
CA GLY A 24 23.09 1.96 -14.54
C GLY A 24 21.66 2.27 -15.02
N GLY A 25 20.97 3.23 -14.40
CA GLY A 25 19.60 3.64 -14.77
C GLY A 25 19.56 4.31 -16.14
N GLU A 26 18.43 4.20 -16.83
CA GLU A 26 18.20 4.81 -18.15
C GLU A 26 17.87 6.30 -18.00
N ILE A 27 18.52 7.13 -18.83
CA ILE A 27 18.33 8.59 -18.89
C ILE A 27 17.85 8.92 -20.31
N GLU A 28 16.75 9.65 -20.41
CA GLU A 28 16.29 10.19 -21.70
C GLU A 28 17.25 11.27 -22.20
N GLU A 29 17.56 11.26 -23.49
CA GLU A 29 18.44 12.25 -24.11
C GLU A 29 17.91 13.68 -23.88
N GLY A 30 18.78 14.56 -23.32
CA GLY A 30 18.44 15.94 -22.97
C GLY A 30 18.16 16.19 -21.50
N ARG A 31 18.31 15.21 -20.62
CA ARG A 31 18.27 15.44 -19.17
C ARG A 31 19.67 15.64 -18.60
N ASP A 32 19.85 16.70 -17.84
CA ASP A 32 21.13 17.05 -17.20
C ASP A 32 21.44 16.19 -15.96
N PHE A 33 20.42 15.52 -15.38
CA PHE A 33 20.53 14.72 -14.15
C PHE A 33 19.84 13.38 -14.29
N CYS A 34 20.42 12.35 -13.68
CA CYS A 34 19.83 11.03 -13.62
C CYS A 34 18.63 11.00 -12.64
N PRO A 35 17.43 10.54 -13.04
CA PRO A 35 16.25 10.48 -12.14
C PRO A 35 16.36 9.44 -11.01
N HIS A 36 17.30 8.49 -11.13
CA HIS A 36 17.46 7.42 -10.12
C HIS A 36 18.49 7.74 -9.03
N CYS A 37 19.52 8.57 -9.33
CA CYS A 37 20.59 8.85 -8.37
C CYS A 37 20.93 10.34 -8.23
N GLU A 38 20.20 11.23 -8.93
CA GLU A 38 20.33 12.69 -8.91
C GLU A 38 21.73 13.23 -9.27
N LYS A 39 22.61 12.39 -9.80
CA LYS A 39 23.93 12.83 -10.28
C LYS A 39 23.85 13.37 -11.70
N PRO A 40 24.73 14.33 -12.08
CA PRO A 40 24.77 14.86 -13.43
C PRO A 40 25.08 13.76 -14.44
N ALA A 41 24.40 13.81 -15.59
CA ALA A 41 24.65 12.90 -16.71
C ALA A 41 26.03 13.20 -17.30
N ALA A 42 26.83 12.16 -17.59
CA ALA A 42 28.12 12.30 -18.21
C ALA A 42 27.94 12.90 -19.60
N GLY A 43 28.35 14.18 -19.78
CA GLY A 43 28.21 14.93 -21.04
C GLY A 43 27.76 16.39 -20.83
N ALA A 44 27.33 16.79 -19.64
CA ALA A 44 27.08 18.18 -19.32
C ALA A 44 28.40 18.87 -18.95
N GLU A 45 29.28 19.09 -19.93
CA GLU A 45 30.41 19.97 -19.73
C GLU A 45 29.90 21.39 -19.47
N ALA A 46 30.17 21.86 -18.25
CA ALA A 46 29.83 23.19 -17.79
C ALA A 46 30.50 24.24 -18.70
N SER A 47 29.69 24.83 -19.56
CA SER A 47 30.04 26.10 -20.20
C SER A 47 29.94 27.20 -19.15
N SER A 48 30.98 27.42 -18.39
CA SER A 48 31.19 28.66 -17.64
C SER A 48 32.48 29.28 -18.16
N ALA A 49 32.31 30.09 -19.22
CA ALA A 49 33.32 31.02 -19.73
C ALA A 49 33.65 32.07 -18.65
N ASP A 50 34.95 32.17 -18.39
CA ASP A 50 35.70 33.40 -18.37
C ASP A 50 35.32 34.52 -17.42
N ALA A 51 36.06 34.63 -16.33
CA ALA A 51 36.48 35.93 -15.83
C ALA A 51 37.85 35.84 -15.14
N ARG A 52 38.86 35.80 -16.02
CA ARG A 52 40.26 36.08 -15.69
C ARG A 52 40.37 37.51 -15.26
N MET A 53 40.59 37.82 -13.99
CA MET A 53 41.14 39.08 -13.52
C MET A 53 42.39 38.79 -12.69
N THR A 54 43.51 38.94 -13.37
CA THR A 54 44.84 39.14 -12.80
C THR A 54 44.83 40.32 -11.84
N ARG A 55 45.15 40.09 -10.58
CA ARG A 55 45.61 41.14 -9.65
C ARG A 55 46.93 40.73 -9.02
N SER A 56 47.88 41.53 -9.39
CA SER A 56 49.22 41.71 -8.94
C SER A 56 49.43 41.48 -7.44
N ALA A 57 50.50 40.81 -7.13
CA ALA A 57 51.03 40.60 -5.78
C ALA A 57 51.55 41.88 -5.20
N GLU A 58 51.03 42.26 -4.02
CA GLU A 58 51.59 43.25 -3.12
C GLU A 58 51.92 42.58 -1.78
N PRO A 59 53.14 42.77 -1.23
CA PRO A 59 53.59 42.06 -0.03
C PRO A 59 52.84 42.46 1.20
N PRO A 60 52.63 41.57 2.16
CA PRO A 60 51.78 41.85 3.33
C PRO A 60 52.50 42.79 4.31
N ARG A 61 51.93 43.97 4.50
CA ARG A 61 52.20 44.82 5.68
C ARG A 61 51.66 44.11 6.93
N ALA A 62 52.57 43.91 7.87
CA ALA A 62 52.24 43.46 9.23
C ALA A 62 51.18 44.39 9.86
N ALA A 63 49.99 43.87 10.05
CA ALA A 63 48.95 44.49 10.85
C ALA A 63 49.12 44.12 12.32
N PRO A 64 48.90 45.05 13.25
CA PRO A 64 49.04 44.81 14.70
C PRO A 64 48.02 43.75 15.18
N MET A 65 48.48 42.82 16.01
CA MET A 65 47.66 41.86 16.71
C MET A 65 46.59 42.61 17.52
N ALA A 66 45.39 42.69 16.98
CA ALA A 66 44.22 43.03 17.78
C ALA A 66 43.94 41.83 18.70
N SER A 67 44.15 42.03 19.99
CA SER A 67 43.72 41.11 21.02
C SER A 67 42.20 41.00 20.94
N PHE A 68 41.73 39.92 20.37
CA PHE A 68 40.32 39.53 20.47
C PHE A 68 40.03 39.24 21.92
N GLY A 69 39.54 40.26 22.64
CA GLY A 69 38.87 40.05 23.90
C GLY A 69 37.77 39.04 23.69
N GLN A 70 37.96 37.82 24.17
CA GLN A 70 36.92 36.85 24.29
C GLN A 70 35.85 37.41 25.22
N LYS A 71 34.88 38.09 24.61
CA LYS A 71 33.62 38.42 25.29
C LYS A 71 33.00 37.09 25.65
N ARG A 72 33.14 36.71 26.93
CA ARG A 72 32.49 35.53 27.50
C ARG A 72 30.99 35.78 27.34
N GLU A 73 30.41 35.25 26.25
CA GLU A 73 28.97 35.26 26.06
C GLU A 73 28.36 34.45 27.20
N GLU A 74 27.67 35.18 28.08
CA GLU A 74 26.83 34.51 29.09
C GLU A 74 25.88 33.56 28.33
N PRO A 75 25.73 32.30 28.79
CA PRO A 75 24.88 31.33 28.11
C PRO A 75 23.45 31.88 28.10
N ASP A 76 22.98 32.18 26.90
CA ASP A 76 21.69 32.79 26.66
C ASP A 76 20.60 31.81 27.14
N LYS A 77 20.04 32.07 28.33
CA LYS A 77 19.01 31.25 28.98
C LYS A 77 17.81 30.97 28.07
N SER A 78 17.59 31.88 27.12
CA SER A 78 16.55 31.76 26.09
C SER A 78 16.78 30.55 25.18
N ARG A 79 18.04 30.22 24.82
CA ARG A 79 18.35 29.07 23.96
C ARG A 79 18.08 27.74 24.66
N PHE A 80 18.32 27.63 25.96
CA PHE A 80 18.02 26.42 26.73
C PHE A 80 16.51 26.15 26.81
N ILE A 81 15.69 27.23 26.89
CA ILE A 81 14.23 27.07 26.90
C ILE A 81 13.74 26.56 25.54
N ILE A 82 14.29 27.06 24.44
CA ILE A 82 13.92 26.60 23.08
C ILE A 82 14.33 25.15 22.88
N TYR A 83 15.56 24.75 23.24
CA TYR A 83 16.01 23.37 23.14
C TYR A 83 15.19 22.42 24.03
N GLY A 84 14.83 22.87 25.24
CA GLY A 84 13.95 22.12 26.14
C GLY A 84 12.56 21.88 25.53
N ALA A 85 11.96 22.92 24.93
CA ALA A 85 10.66 22.81 24.27
C ALA A 85 10.71 21.86 23.07
N VAL A 86 11.74 21.97 22.23
CA VAL A 86 11.92 21.05 21.06
C VAL A 86 12.11 19.62 21.53
N ALA A 87 12.89 19.37 22.59
CA ALA A 87 13.09 18.02 23.13
C ALA A 87 11.80 17.41 23.66
N VAL A 88 10.95 18.19 24.33
CA VAL A 88 9.65 17.71 24.84
C VAL A 88 8.72 17.36 23.67
N VAL A 89 8.65 18.21 22.63
CA VAL A 89 7.84 17.91 21.43
C VAL A 89 8.33 16.65 20.72
N ALA A 90 9.64 16.49 20.57
CA ALA A 90 10.23 15.28 19.97
C ALA A 90 9.91 14.02 20.77
N LEU A 91 10.00 14.08 22.11
CA LEU A 91 9.61 12.98 23.00
C LEU A 91 8.12 12.61 22.87
N LEU A 92 7.25 13.60 22.81
CA LEU A 92 5.81 13.37 22.62
C LEU A 92 5.51 12.73 21.26
N LEU A 93 6.20 13.14 20.20
CA LEU A 93 6.06 12.52 18.88
C LEU A 93 6.55 11.06 18.87
N ILE A 94 7.71 10.79 19.49
CA ILE A 94 8.23 9.42 19.61
C ILE A 94 7.30 8.55 20.44
N ALA A 95 6.81 9.06 21.57
CA ALA A 95 5.84 8.34 22.41
C ALA A 95 4.52 8.09 21.68
N GLY A 96 4.04 9.07 20.90
CA GLY A 96 2.84 8.92 20.06
C GLY A 96 3.02 7.86 18.97
N LEU A 97 4.17 7.87 18.27
CA LEU A 97 4.51 6.86 17.28
C LEU A 97 4.66 5.46 17.89
N ALA A 98 5.32 5.36 19.04
CA ALA A 98 5.47 4.10 19.77
C ALA A 98 4.09 3.57 20.24
N TYR A 99 3.23 4.45 20.73
CA TYR A 99 1.85 4.09 21.11
C TYR A 99 1.04 3.59 19.92
N LEU A 100 1.16 4.22 18.74
CA LEU A 100 0.52 3.77 17.50
C LEU A 100 1.08 2.43 17.03
N ALA A 101 2.40 2.20 17.15
CA ALA A 101 3.04 0.94 16.79
C ALA A 101 2.72 -0.20 17.75
N MET A 102 2.49 0.10 19.03
CA MET A 102 2.09 -0.87 20.06
C MET A 102 0.57 -1.12 20.10
N ARG A 103 -0.23 -0.32 19.42
CA ARG A 103 -1.63 -0.68 19.25
C ARG A 103 -1.65 -2.03 18.55
N PRO A 104 -2.27 -3.06 19.17
CA PRO A 104 -2.48 -4.31 18.46
C PRO A 104 -3.19 -3.91 17.17
N SER A 105 -2.48 -4.03 16.06
CA SER A 105 -3.14 -3.96 14.75
C SER A 105 -4.15 -5.09 14.81
N VAL A 106 -5.43 -4.74 15.03
CA VAL A 106 -6.54 -5.64 14.75
C VAL A 106 -6.24 -6.09 13.33
N ARG A 107 -5.73 -7.30 13.17
CA ARG A 107 -5.45 -7.86 11.86
C ARG A 107 -6.77 -7.77 11.13
N PRO A 108 -6.90 -6.97 10.05
CA PRO A 108 -8.15 -6.92 9.31
C PRO A 108 -8.34 -8.34 8.76
N GLY A 109 -9.21 -9.14 9.38
CA GLY A 109 -9.43 -10.52 8.99
C GLY A 109 -9.81 -11.47 10.11
N GLU A 110 -9.71 -11.07 11.37
CA GLU A 110 -10.19 -11.86 12.51
C GLU A 110 -11.42 -11.24 13.20
N GLU A 111 -12.26 -10.52 12.47
CA GLU A 111 -13.57 -10.17 12.98
C GLU A 111 -14.38 -11.45 13.12
N ARG A 112 -14.48 -11.93 14.36
CA ARG A 112 -15.31 -13.08 14.67
C ARG A 112 -16.67 -12.60 15.14
N LEU A 113 -17.72 -13.24 14.64
CA LEU A 113 -19.08 -12.93 15.01
C LEU A 113 -19.31 -13.33 16.48
N ALA A 114 -19.58 -12.32 17.33
CA ALA A 114 -19.87 -12.55 18.74
C ALA A 114 -21.19 -13.32 18.89
N GLY A 115 -21.19 -14.37 19.74
CA GLY A 115 -22.36 -15.21 19.96
C GLY A 115 -22.72 -16.13 18.79
N ALA A 116 -21.81 -16.33 17.81
CA ALA A 116 -22.07 -17.24 16.72
C ALA A 116 -22.02 -18.71 17.15
N ILE A 117 -22.99 -19.45 16.66
CA ILE A 117 -23.03 -20.93 16.71
C ILE A 117 -22.12 -21.44 15.60
N ARG A 118 -21.17 -22.32 15.94
CA ARG A 118 -20.13 -22.78 15.03
C ARG A 118 -20.38 -24.21 14.56
N PRO A 119 -19.80 -24.63 13.43
CA PRO A 119 -19.78 -26.03 12.98
C PRO A 119 -19.29 -26.94 14.10
N GLY A 120 -19.99 -28.09 14.29
CA GLY A 120 -19.72 -29.02 15.39
C GLY A 120 -20.56 -28.78 16.65
N SER A 121 -21.22 -27.64 16.79
CA SER A 121 -22.25 -27.44 17.81
C SER A 121 -23.55 -28.15 17.41
N PRO A 122 -24.29 -28.77 18.35
CA PRO A 122 -25.60 -29.39 18.06
C PRO A 122 -26.65 -28.37 17.59
N GLU A 123 -26.46 -27.10 17.89
CA GLU A 123 -27.34 -26.00 17.47
C GLU A 123 -26.99 -25.46 16.07
N PHE A 124 -25.88 -25.89 15.47
CA PHE A 124 -25.51 -25.45 14.13
C PHE A 124 -26.52 -25.95 13.10
N PRO A 125 -27.07 -25.05 12.26
CA PRO A 125 -28.22 -25.37 11.41
C PRO A 125 -27.99 -26.44 10.34
N GLY A 126 -26.71 -26.77 10.04
CA GLY A 126 -26.39 -27.76 9.02
C GLY A 126 -27.04 -27.45 7.67
N ASN A 127 -27.74 -28.43 7.12
CA ASN A 127 -28.44 -28.34 5.80
C ASN A 127 -29.67 -27.41 5.80
N LYS A 128 -30.08 -26.86 6.95
CA LYS A 128 -31.19 -25.86 7.01
C LYS A 128 -30.72 -24.44 6.66
N LEU A 129 -29.42 -24.20 6.66
CA LEU A 129 -28.82 -22.99 6.13
C LEU A 129 -27.93 -23.37 4.97
N VAL A 130 -28.42 -23.19 3.75
CA VAL A 130 -27.74 -23.59 2.53
C VAL A 130 -26.91 -22.41 2.02
N VAL A 131 -25.62 -22.62 1.88
CA VAL A 131 -24.70 -21.67 1.22
C VAL A 131 -24.30 -22.28 -0.10
N ASP A 132 -24.70 -21.63 -1.17
CA ASP A 132 -24.39 -22.01 -2.53
C ASP A 132 -23.35 -21.01 -3.08
N PHE A 133 -22.19 -21.53 -3.46
CA PHE A 133 -21.09 -20.72 -4.00
C PHE A 133 -20.39 -21.49 -5.12
N ASP A 134 -20.55 -20.98 -6.34
CA ASP A 134 -19.80 -21.41 -7.51
C ASP A 134 -18.81 -20.27 -7.86
N PRO A 135 -17.49 -20.53 -7.83
CA PRO A 135 -16.50 -19.51 -8.19
C PRO A 135 -16.69 -18.94 -9.60
N ASP A 136 -17.18 -19.71 -10.55
CA ASP A 136 -17.34 -19.29 -11.95
C ASP A 136 -18.57 -18.38 -12.13
N GLU A 137 -19.61 -18.58 -11.34
CA GLU A 137 -20.86 -17.80 -11.42
C GLU A 137 -20.92 -16.68 -10.39
N ASN A 138 -20.42 -16.95 -9.15
CA ASN A 138 -20.62 -16.10 -8.00
C ASN A 138 -19.37 -15.29 -7.62
N ALA A 139 -18.29 -15.35 -8.40
CA ALA A 139 -17.10 -14.54 -8.15
C ALA A 139 -16.71 -13.67 -9.34
N THR A 140 -16.24 -12.48 -9.07
CA THR A 140 -15.66 -11.57 -10.06
C THR A 140 -14.24 -11.21 -9.67
N ILE A 141 -13.32 -11.25 -10.62
CA ILE A 141 -11.92 -10.87 -10.42
C ILE A 141 -11.66 -9.61 -11.23
N GLY A 142 -11.28 -8.52 -10.56
CA GLY A 142 -10.88 -7.26 -11.18
C GLY A 142 -9.49 -6.85 -10.74
N ALA A 143 -8.91 -5.84 -11.39
CA ALA A 143 -7.70 -5.17 -10.93
C ALA A 143 -8.04 -3.78 -10.40
N ASN A 144 -7.43 -3.38 -9.29
CA ASN A 144 -7.54 -2.01 -8.78
C ASN A 144 -6.50 -1.10 -9.46
N ALA A 145 -6.56 0.20 -9.18
CA ALA A 145 -5.64 1.20 -9.74
C ALA A 145 -4.15 0.95 -9.37
N LEU A 146 -3.87 0.14 -8.37
CA LEU A 146 -2.51 -0.25 -7.95
C LEU A 146 -2.04 -1.55 -8.62
N GLY A 147 -2.83 -2.12 -9.54
CA GLY A 147 -2.52 -3.38 -10.21
C GLY A 147 -2.79 -4.63 -9.35
N ASN A 148 -3.26 -4.50 -8.12
CA ASN A 148 -3.62 -5.63 -7.28
C ASN A 148 -4.94 -6.25 -7.73
N TYR A 149 -5.06 -7.59 -7.61
CA TYR A 149 -6.31 -8.26 -7.91
C TYR A 149 -7.31 -8.11 -6.76
N VAL A 150 -8.53 -7.78 -7.10
CA VAL A 150 -9.67 -7.72 -6.17
C VAL A 150 -10.66 -8.79 -6.60
N VAL A 151 -10.89 -9.75 -5.73
CA VAL A 151 -11.89 -10.80 -5.92
C VAL A 151 -13.10 -10.46 -5.09
N THR A 152 -14.26 -10.37 -5.71
CA THR A 152 -15.55 -10.21 -5.03
C THR A 152 -16.36 -11.48 -5.20
N MET A 153 -16.71 -12.11 -4.08
CA MET A 153 -17.54 -13.30 -4.01
C MET A 153 -18.93 -12.93 -3.50
N LYS A 154 -19.97 -13.47 -4.12
CA LYS A 154 -21.38 -13.24 -3.76
C LYS A 154 -22.10 -14.58 -3.61
N PRO A 155 -21.87 -15.31 -2.48
CA PRO A 155 -22.58 -16.57 -2.25
C PRO A 155 -24.07 -16.33 -2.13
N THR A 156 -24.86 -17.32 -2.51
CA THR A 156 -26.29 -17.34 -2.30
C THR A 156 -26.58 -18.09 -1.00
N VAL A 157 -27.12 -17.39 0.00
CA VAL A 157 -27.46 -17.97 1.31
C VAL A 157 -28.97 -18.12 1.41
N ARG A 158 -29.47 -19.34 1.63
CA ARG A 158 -30.91 -19.64 1.81
C ARG A 158 -31.18 -20.10 3.22
N ASN A 159 -32.08 -19.41 3.91
CA ASN A 159 -32.41 -19.68 5.29
C ASN A 159 -33.67 -20.55 5.41
N PHE A 160 -33.52 -21.85 5.71
CA PHE A 160 -34.60 -22.78 5.99
C PHE A 160 -34.67 -23.17 7.48
N THR A 161 -34.03 -22.41 8.37
CA THR A 161 -33.95 -22.75 9.81
C THR A 161 -35.23 -22.50 10.58
N GLY A 162 -36.17 -21.73 10.00
CA GLY A 162 -37.39 -21.28 10.72
C GLY A 162 -37.13 -20.11 11.70
N ARG A 163 -35.90 -19.66 11.84
CA ARG A 163 -35.46 -18.53 12.70
C ARG A 163 -34.86 -17.43 11.85
N VAL A 164 -34.86 -16.21 12.35
CA VAL A 164 -34.17 -15.09 11.72
C VAL A 164 -32.68 -15.22 11.97
N VAL A 165 -31.90 -15.29 10.89
CA VAL A 165 -30.44 -15.18 10.95
C VAL A 165 -30.08 -13.69 10.96
N ASN A 166 -29.29 -13.23 11.92
CA ASN A 166 -28.87 -11.83 12.02
C ASN A 166 -27.36 -11.66 11.98
N GLY A 167 -26.63 -12.69 11.58
CA GLY A 167 -25.20 -12.63 11.36
C GLY A 167 -24.65 -13.93 10.80
N LEU A 168 -23.73 -13.79 9.86
CA LEU A 168 -23.01 -14.91 9.24
C LEU A 168 -21.52 -14.62 9.31
N GLU A 169 -20.74 -15.66 9.61
CA GLU A 169 -19.29 -15.64 9.57
C GLU A 169 -18.80 -16.58 8.47
N PHE A 170 -18.07 -16.04 7.50
CA PHE A 170 -17.50 -16.80 6.40
C PHE A 170 -15.99 -16.83 6.50
N HIS A 171 -15.39 -17.96 6.21
CA HIS A 171 -13.98 -18.07 5.92
C HIS A 171 -13.80 -18.14 4.41
N ALA A 172 -13.10 -17.15 3.85
CA ALA A 172 -12.83 -17.02 2.44
C ALA A 172 -11.34 -17.18 2.18
N ALA A 173 -10.96 -18.03 1.24
CA ALA A 173 -9.58 -18.28 0.86
C ALA A 173 -9.40 -18.24 -0.65
N GLY A 174 -8.29 -17.65 -1.09
CA GLY A 174 -7.79 -17.78 -2.45
C GLY A 174 -6.57 -18.69 -2.45
N LEU A 175 -6.62 -19.72 -3.27
CA LEU A 175 -5.63 -20.78 -3.34
C LEU A 175 -4.83 -20.68 -4.65
N ASP A 176 -3.59 -21.17 -4.64
CA ASP A 176 -2.77 -21.37 -5.83
C ASP A 176 -3.14 -22.66 -6.58
N LEU A 177 -2.40 -22.96 -7.65
CA LEU A 177 -2.60 -24.18 -8.43
C LEU A 177 -2.28 -25.47 -7.64
N GLN A 178 -1.52 -25.36 -6.55
CA GLN A 178 -1.15 -26.45 -5.64
C GLN A 178 -2.15 -26.62 -4.50
N GLY A 179 -3.17 -25.75 -4.42
CA GLY A 179 -4.16 -25.75 -3.36
C GLY A 179 -3.68 -25.11 -2.05
N GLN A 180 -2.56 -24.39 -2.09
CA GLN A 180 -2.07 -23.65 -0.92
C GLN A 180 -2.74 -22.28 -0.84
N ALA A 181 -3.06 -21.84 0.39
CA ALA A 181 -3.67 -20.55 0.59
C ALA A 181 -2.67 -19.41 0.32
N ILE A 182 -2.93 -18.63 -0.73
CA ILE A 182 -2.22 -17.37 -0.99
C ILE A 182 -2.69 -16.32 0.01
N ARG A 183 -4.00 -16.28 0.24
CA ARG A 183 -4.63 -15.36 1.17
C ARG A 183 -5.94 -15.95 1.69
N GLU A 184 -6.15 -15.78 2.98
CA GLU A 184 -7.38 -16.16 3.64
C GLU A 184 -7.85 -15.04 4.57
N ARG A 185 -9.16 -14.96 4.78
CA ARG A 185 -9.75 -13.97 5.66
C ARG A 185 -11.13 -14.44 6.15
N THR A 186 -11.42 -14.12 7.42
CA THR A 186 -12.76 -14.27 7.96
C THR A 186 -13.56 -12.98 7.75
N TYR A 187 -14.79 -13.12 7.31
CA TYR A 187 -15.75 -12.05 7.06
C TYR A 187 -16.98 -12.24 7.92
N VAL A 188 -17.42 -11.15 8.51
CA VAL A 188 -18.67 -11.09 9.25
C VAL A 188 -19.65 -10.20 8.49
N THR A 189 -20.86 -10.69 8.28
CA THR A 189 -21.98 -9.89 7.79
C THR A 189 -23.11 -9.93 8.81
N GLU A 190 -23.70 -8.77 9.09
CA GLU A 190 -24.82 -8.62 10.01
C GLU A 190 -26.14 -8.39 9.26
N GLU A 191 -26.22 -8.92 8.04
CA GLU A 191 -27.44 -8.87 7.25
C GLU A 191 -28.49 -9.81 7.86
N GLU A 192 -29.71 -9.29 8.08
CA GLU A 192 -30.84 -10.10 8.58
C GLU A 192 -31.46 -10.90 7.43
N ILE A 193 -31.55 -12.23 7.62
CA ILE A 193 -32.18 -13.13 6.67
C ILE A 193 -33.36 -13.81 7.35
N GLU A 194 -34.54 -13.43 6.93
CA GLU A 194 -35.80 -14.03 7.45
C GLU A 194 -35.93 -15.51 7.05
N PRO A 195 -36.74 -16.29 7.75
CA PRO A 195 -37.06 -17.66 7.36
C PRO A 195 -37.55 -17.75 5.90
N ASN A 196 -37.08 -18.74 5.16
CA ASN A 196 -37.39 -18.97 3.75
C ASN A 196 -36.99 -17.83 2.78
N ARG A 197 -36.08 -16.93 3.23
CA ARG A 197 -35.51 -15.88 2.39
C ARG A 197 -34.10 -16.22 1.97
N THR A 198 -33.66 -15.51 0.94
CA THR A 198 -32.33 -15.63 0.36
C THR A 198 -31.62 -14.28 0.46
N ALA A 199 -30.32 -14.31 0.76
CA ALA A 199 -29.44 -13.15 0.72
C ALA A 199 -28.16 -13.49 -0.05
N SER A 200 -27.46 -12.47 -0.56
CA SER A 200 -26.21 -12.64 -1.29
C SER A 200 -25.19 -11.61 -0.82
N PRO A 201 -24.57 -11.85 0.36
CA PRO A 201 -23.57 -10.94 0.91
C PRO A 201 -22.35 -10.83 -0.01
N ALA A 202 -21.80 -9.62 -0.12
CA ALA A 202 -20.58 -9.40 -0.89
C ALA A 202 -19.34 -9.52 -0.01
N ILE A 203 -18.43 -10.42 -0.40
CA ILE A 203 -17.18 -10.73 0.31
C ILE A 203 -16.01 -10.39 -0.60
N GLY A 204 -15.09 -9.54 -0.15
CA GLY A 204 -13.97 -9.05 -0.96
C GLY A 204 -12.62 -9.51 -0.47
N LEU A 205 -11.79 -10.13 -1.31
CA LEU A 205 -10.40 -10.48 -1.05
C LEU A 205 -9.48 -9.68 -1.99
N ASN A 206 -8.40 -9.12 -1.44
CA ASN A 206 -7.37 -8.43 -2.22
C ASN A 206 -6.12 -9.29 -2.30
N PHE A 207 -5.57 -9.44 -3.50
CA PHE A 207 -4.34 -10.19 -3.77
C PHE A 207 -3.29 -9.27 -4.39
N PRO A 208 -1.99 -9.49 -4.10
CA PRO A 208 -0.91 -8.77 -4.77
C PRO A 208 -0.94 -9.03 -6.28
N SER A 209 -0.36 -8.12 -7.06
CA SER A 209 -0.33 -8.18 -8.53
C SER A 209 0.39 -9.42 -9.09
N ASP A 210 1.33 -9.98 -8.32
CA ASP A 210 2.14 -11.17 -8.66
C ASP A 210 1.48 -12.51 -8.28
N ASN A 211 0.38 -12.46 -7.49
CA ASN A 211 -0.25 -13.66 -6.93
C ASN A 211 -1.75 -13.70 -7.22
N ARG A 212 -2.09 -14.02 -8.46
CA ARG A 212 -3.50 -14.24 -8.85
C ARG A 212 -3.98 -15.59 -8.28
N PRO A 213 -5.11 -15.66 -7.57
CA PRO A 213 -5.67 -16.92 -7.11
C PRO A 213 -6.11 -17.77 -8.29
N ALA A 214 -5.82 -19.09 -8.22
CA ALA A 214 -6.26 -20.08 -9.19
C ALA A 214 -7.59 -20.70 -8.78
N GLN A 215 -7.87 -20.77 -7.47
CA GLN A 215 -9.10 -21.32 -6.92
C GLN A 215 -9.60 -20.42 -5.79
N LEU A 216 -10.91 -20.39 -5.61
CA LEU A 216 -11.58 -19.67 -4.53
C LEU A 216 -12.35 -20.66 -3.67
N LYS A 217 -12.21 -20.52 -2.36
CA LYS A 217 -12.91 -21.35 -1.38
C LYS A 217 -13.68 -20.45 -0.42
N LEU A 218 -14.92 -20.81 -0.15
CA LEU A 218 -15.76 -20.10 0.80
C LEU A 218 -16.44 -21.12 1.72
N GLU A 219 -16.31 -20.93 3.03
CA GLU A 219 -16.91 -21.79 4.05
C GLU A 219 -17.68 -20.95 5.08
N LEU A 220 -18.85 -21.41 5.47
CA LEU A 220 -19.59 -20.83 6.58
C LEU A 220 -19.02 -21.34 7.90
N THR A 221 -18.45 -20.46 8.71
CA THR A 221 -17.78 -20.79 9.98
C THR A 221 -18.56 -20.36 11.22
N GLY A 222 -19.65 -19.60 11.05
CA GLY A 222 -20.50 -19.22 12.17
C GLY A 222 -21.83 -18.62 11.73
N VAL A 223 -22.85 -18.81 12.54
CA VAL A 223 -24.18 -18.23 12.34
C VAL A 223 -24.74 -17.72 13.67
N ARG A 224 -25.35 -16.55 13.64
CA ARG A 224 -26.05 -15.97 14.79
C ARG A 224 -27.53 -15.80 14.45
N PHE A 225 -28.36 -16.19 15.37
CA PHE A 225 -29.82 -16.04 15.30
C PHE A 225 -30.29 -14.91 16.20
N LYS A 226 -31.41 -14.32 15.82
CA LYS A 226 -32.11 -13.31 16.61
C LYS A 226 -33.00 -13.98 17.66
#